data_03d9b543c8e414ef65e86e6ceea20a82
#
_entry.id   03d9b543c8e414ef65e86e6ceea20a82
#
_cell.length_a   1.000
_cell.length_b   1.000
_cell.length_c   1.000
_cell.angle_alpha   90.00
_cell.angle_beta   90.00
_cell.angle_gamma   90.00
#
_symmetry.space_group_name_H-M   'P 1'
#
loop_
_entity.id
_entity.type
_entity.pdbx_description
1 polymer ?
#
loop_
_entity_poly.entity_id
_entity_poly.type
_entity_poly.pdbx_seq_one_letter_code
_entity_poly.pdbx_strand_id
1 'polypeptide(L)'
;MSCLDEIKTMTLKLLKKIFSNSLNEYYSKEEINTLFYILIEFYLGINKINYIQDPLYIISKKNISLIESKIKMIQKKTPIQYIIGEVEHKNIKFKVNKYVLIPRPETIELCDWIIFNQKKKCKILDIGTGSGLIALILKKYITGSIVHAWDKSPVILKIAKENALKNNIEINFKIVDILKNVKVNDKFDLIVSNPPYVDKSEMQFIDESIVKYEPHSAIFVEGNDNLIFYKKIIQYSKDALNSNGTLYLECHIDRINFVKNILKINNFKNIKIKEDLFGRKRMIKACI
;
A
#
# COMPACT_ATOMS: atom_id res chain seq x y z
N MET A 1 -20.71 33.26 -0.05
CA MET A 1 -21.05 33.05 -1.47
C MET A 1 -19.73 32.81 -2.18
N SER A 2 -19.54 31.61 -2.79
CA SER A 2 -18.29 31.30 -3.49
C SER A 2 -18.31 32.02 -4.85
N CYS A 3 -17.13 32.41 -5.33
CA CYS A 3 -16.92 33.09 -6.62
C CYS A 3 -17.42 32.30 -7.86
N LEU A 4 -18.06 31.15 -7.66
CA LEU A 4 -18.47 30.18 -8.67
C LEU A 4 -19.99 30.14 -8.91
N ASP A 5 -20.79 30.85 -8.07
CA ASP A 5 -22.26 30.84 -8.21
C ASP A 5 -22.77 31.60 -9.45
N GLU A 6 -21.91 32.41 -10.11
CA GLU A 6 -22.25 33.20 -11.29
C GLU A 6 -21.79 32.64 -12.63
N ILE A 7 -21.00 31.52 -12.64
CA ILE A 7 -20.47 31.02 -13.90
C ILE A 7 -21.47 30.09 -14.59
N LYS A 8 -22.18 30.63 -15.61
CA LYS A 8 -23.16 29.90 -16.43
C LYS A 8 -22.56 28.69 -17.15
N THR A 9 -21.24 28.70 -17.46
CA THR A 9 -20.53 27.60 -18.15
C THR A 9 -19.11 27.47 -17.61
N MET A 10 -18.74 26.29 -17.12
CA MET A 10 -17.39 25.96 -16.66
C MET A 10 -16.71 25.06 -17.69
N THR A 11 -15.61 25.56 -18.28
CA THR A 11 -14.77 24.72 -19.17
C THR A 11 -13.64 24.04 -18.41
N LEU A 12 -13.08 22.96 -18.98
CA LEU A 12 -11.89 22.26 -18.41
C LEU A 12 -10.72 23.22 -18.21
N LYS A 13 -10.48 24.13 -19.17
CA LYS A 13 -9.43 25.16 -19.08
C LYS A 13 -9.64 26.09 -17.89
N LEU A 14 -10.88 26.54 -17.68
CA LEU A 14 -11.22 27.39 -16.54
C LEU A 14 -11.12 26.63 -15.22
N LEU A 15 -11.63 25.38 -15.16
CA LEU A 15 -11.49 24.51 -14.00
C LEU A 15 -10.01 24.32 -13.64
N LYS A 16 -9.13 24.07 -14.61
CA LYS A 16 -7.69 23.93 -14.36
C LYS A 16 -7.07 25.18 -13.77
N LYS A 17 -7.48 26.36 -14.26
CA LYS A 17 -7.01 27.64 -13.72
C LYS A 17 -7.45 27.81 -12.26
N ILE A 18 -8.72 27.55 -11.95
CA ILE A 18 -9.26 27.63 -10.57
C ILE A 18 -8.54 26.61 -9.68
N PHE A 19 -8.40 25.37 -10.13
CA PHE A 19 -7.69 24.31 -9.42
C PHE A 19 -6.26 24.73 -9.06
N SER A 20 -5.52 25.26 -10.05
CA SER A 20 -4.15 25.70 -9.84
C SER A 20 -4.05 26.86 -8.85
N ASN A 21 -4.91 27.87 -8.98
CA ASN A 21 -4.92 29.01 -8.08
C ASN A 21 -5.29 28.62 -6.63
N SER A 22 -6.13 27.59 -6.46
CA SER A 22 -6.56 27.12 -5.15
C SER A 22 -5.47 26.30 -4.42
N LEU A 23 -4.44 25.84 -5.13
CA LEU A 23 -3.44 24.91 -4.59
C LEU A 23 -2.00 25.43 -4.64
N ASN A 24 -1.74 26.58 -5.27
CA ASN A 24 -0.39 27.12 -5.48
C ASN A 24 0.38 27.46 -4.19
N GLU A 25 -0.32 27.64 -3.06
CA GLU A 25 0.28 27.87 -1.74
C GLU A 25 0.68 26.54 -1.05
N TYR A 26 0.20 25.41 -1.54
CA TYR A 26 0.33 24.10 -0.87
C TYR A 26 1.23 23.12 -1.64
N TYR A 27 1.33 23.27 -2.97
CA TYR A 27 1.95 22.30 -3.87
C TYR A 27 2.74 23.00 -4.99
N SER A 28 3.76 22.31 -5.52
CA SER A 28 4.47 22.73 -6.72
C SER A 28 3.57 22.67 -7.96
N LYS A 29 3.97 23.37 -9.02
CA LYS A 29 3.23 23.38 -10.29
C LYS A 29 3.11 21.98 -10.92
N GLU A 30 4.13 21.17 -10.77
CA GLU A 30 4.21 19.79 -11.26
C GLU A 30 3.21 18.88 -10.50
N GLU A 31 3.19 18.99 -9.19
CA GLU A 31 2.23 18.26 -8.33
C GLU A 31 0.79 18.67 -8.63
N ILE A 32 0.52 19.97 -8.74
CA ILE A 32 -0.82 20.49 -9.09
C ILE A 32 -1.29 19.91 -10.43
N ASN A 33 -0.41 19.90 -11.44
CA ASN A 33 -0.75 19.32 -12.74
C ASN A 33 -1.07 17.81 -12.62
N THR A 34 -0.26 17.08 -11.87
CA THR A 34 -0.47 15.64 -11.64
C THR A 34 -1.81 15.38 -10.94
N LEU A 35 -2.07 16.08 -9.85
CA LEU A 35 -3.32 15.97 -9.09
C LEU A 35 -4.55 16.32 -9.94
N PHE A 36 -4.44 17.37 -10.78
CA PHE A 36 -5.53 17.77 -11.67
C PHE A 36 -5.90 16.64 -12.64
N TYR A 37 -4.91 16.09 -13.36
CA TYR A 37 -5.17 15.06 -14.35
C TYR A 37 -5.69 13.77 -13.70
N ILE A 38 -5.18 13.37 -12.55
CA ILE A 38 -5.69 12.23 -11.80
C ILE A 38 -7.17 12.43 -11.44
N LEU A 39 -7.56 13.62 -10.97
CA LEU A 39 -8.95 13.89 -10.58
C LEU A 39 -9.90 13.89 -11.77
N ILE A 40 -9.56 14.58 -12.88
CA ILE A 40 -10.47 14.65 -14.02
C ILE A 40 -10.58 13.30 -14.74
N GLU A 41 -9.51 12.52 -14.77
CA GLU A 41 -9.55 11.16 -15.32
C GLU A 41 -10.47 10.26 -14.49
N PHE A 42 -10.32 10.28 -13.17
CA PHE A 42 -11.12 9.42 -12.31
C PHE A 42 -12.59 9.82 -12.23
N TYR A 43 -12.88 11.12 -12.02
CA TYR A 43 -14.25 11.59 -11.78
C TYR A 43 -15.02 11.98 -13.04
N LEU A 44 -14.32 12.38 -14.11
CA LEU A 44 -14.92 12.86 -15.34
C LEU A 44 -14.69 11.92 -16.53
N GLY A 45 -13.80 10.92 -16.40
CA GLY A 45 -13.39 10.05 -17.51
C GLY A 45 -12.54 10.77 -18.56
N ILE A 46 -11.95 11.92 -18.22
CA ILE A 46 -11.20 12.78 -19.15
C ILE A 46 -9.70 12.65 -18.84
N ASN A 47 -8.98 11.94 -19.68
CA ASN A 47 -7.53 11.82 -19.53
C ASN A 47 -6.78 13.08 -20.06
N LYS A 48 -5.46 13.12 -19.86
CA LYS A 48 -4.62 14.26 -20.29
C LYS A 48 -4.72 14.53 -21.79
N ILE A 49 -4.86 13.50 -22.62
CA ILE A 49 -4.95 13.64 -24.10
C ILE A 49 -6.28 14.29 -24.45
N ASN A 50 -7.39 13.82 -23.89
CA ASN A 50 -8.71 14.41 -24.09
C ASN A 50 -8.74 15.88 -23.67
N TYR A 51 -8.10 16.22 -22.53
CA TYR A 51 -7.98 17.61 -22.09
C TYR A 51 -7.21 18.50 -23.12
N ILE A 52 -6.14 17.99 -23.72
CA ILE A 52 -5.34 18.73 -24.72
C ILE A 52 -6.13 18.93 -26.00
N GLN A 53 -6.90 17.93 -26.42
CA GLN A 53 -7.72 17.97 -27.62
C GLN A 53 -8.91 18.92 -27.51
N ASP A 54 -9.59 18.94 -26.35
CA ASP A 54 -10.74 19.83 -26.10
C ASP A 54 -10.68 20.47 -24.71
N PRO A 55 -9.85 21.51 -24.51
CA PRO A 55 -9.77 22.25 -23.27
C PRO A 55 -11.03 23.10 -22.98
N LEU A 56 -11.88 23.30 -23.98
CA LEU A 56 -13.12 24.07 -23.86
C LEU A 56 -14.35 23.21 -23.56
N TYR A 57 -14.18 21.89 -23.41
CA TYR A 57 -15.24 20.98 -22.97
C TYR A 57 -15.97 21.53 -21.74
N ILE A 58 -17.31 21.57 -21.83
CA ILE A 58 -18.19 22.12 -20.78
C ILE A 58 -18.49 21.06 -19.74
N ILE A 59 -18.25 21.38 -18.48
CA ILE A 59 -18.42 20.50 -17.33
C ILE A 59 -19.81 20.74 -16.72
N SER A 60 -20.53 19.66 -16.37
CA SER A 60 -21.81 19.74 -15.69
C SER A 60 -21.68 20.35 -14.28
N LYS A 61 -22.71 21.07 -13.80
CA LYS A 61 -22.74 21.64 -12.44
C LYS A 61 -22.47 20.58 -11.35
N LYS A 62 -23.02 19.36 -11.51
CA LYS A 62 -22.77 18.24 -10.59
C LYS A 62 -21.28 17.90 -10.49
N ASN A 63 -20.59 17.82 -11.62
CA ASN A 63 -19.17 17.50 -11.67
C ASN A 63 -18.30 18.63 -11.10
N ILE A 64 -18.70 19.89 -11.32
CA ILE A 64 -18.03 21.06 -10.73
C ILE A 64 -18.07 20.97 -9.20
N SER A 65 -19.25 20.84 -8.60
CA SER A 65 -19.39 20.71 -7.14
C SER A 65 -18.63 19.52 -6.57
N LEU A 66 -18.59 18.41 -7.30
CA LEU A 66 -17.79 17.23 -6.93
C LEU A 66 -16.30 17.59 -6.85
N ILE A 67 -15.73 18.17 -7.92
CA ILE A 67 -14.31 18.54 -7.96
C ILE A 67 -13.96 19.57 -6.90
N GLU A 68 -14.82 20.57 -6.67
CA GLU A 68 -14.63 21.56 -5.60
C GLU A 68 -14.52 20.91 -4.22
N SER A 69 -15.37 19.92 -3.95
CA SER A 69 -15.28 19.17 -2.70
C SER A 69 -13.93 18.46 -2.55
N LYS A 70 -13.36 17.97 -3.67
CA LYS A 70 -12.04 17.31 -3.68
C LYS A 70 -10.89 18.29 -3.53
N ILE A 71 -10.99 19.49 -4.13
CA ILE A 71 -10.01 20.58 -3.92
C ILE A 71 -9.86 20.87 -2.42
N LYS A 72 -10.97 21.00 -1.69
CA LYS A 72 -10.94 21.24 -0.23
C LYS A 72 -10.22 20.12 0.54
N MET A 73 -10.33 18.87 0.10
CA MET A 73 -9.59 17.75 0.70
C MET A 73 -8.09 17.83 0.39
N ILE A 74 -7.74 18.20 -0.85
CA ILE A 74 -6.33 18.34 -1.27
C ILE A 74 -5.68 19.51 -0.51
N GLN A 75 -6.34 20.64 -0.33
CA GLN A 75 -5.86 21.77 0.49
C GLN A 75 -5.54 21.35 1.92
N LYS A 76 -6.27 20.37 2.47
CA LYS A 76 -5.99 19.76 3.78
C LYS A 76 -4.85 18.73 3.73
N LYS A 77 -4.18 18.56 2.59
CA LYS A 77 -3.15 17.56 2.34
C LYS A 77 -3.62 16.11 2.48
N THR A 78 -4.93 15.84 2.26
CA THR A 78 -5.43 14.46 2.22
C THR A 78 -4.79 13.72 1.04
N PRO A 79 -4.19 12.53 1.23
CA PRO A 79 -3.61 11.76 0.14
C PRO A 79 -4.59 11.53 -1.01
N ILE A 80 -4.15 11.76 -2.24
CA ILE A 80 -5.01 11.64 -3.42
C ILE A 80 -5.63 10.25 -3.54
N GLN A 81 -4.92 9.21 -3.11
CA GLN A 81 -5.40 7.83 -3.10
C GLN A 81 -6.62 7.65 -2.19
N TYR A 82 -6.67 8.35 -1.04
CA TYR A 82 -7.84 8.33 -0.16
C TYR A 82 -8.99 9.22 -0.67
N ILE A 83 -8.67 10.27 -1.42
CA ILE A 83 -9.69 11.12 -2.07
C ILE A 83 -10.41 10.32 -3.17
N ILE A 84 -9.66 9.55 -3.95
CA ILE A 84 -10.17 8.66 -4.99
C ILE A 84 -10.80 7.40 -4.38
N GLY A 85 -10.20 6.88 -3.31
CA GLY A 85 -10.62 5.66 -2.64
C GLY A 85 -10.13 4.38 -3.32
N GLU A 86 -9.30 4.49 -4.36
CA GLU A 86 -8.79 3.37 -5.15
C GLU A 86 -7.37 3.65 -5.66
N VAL A 87 -6.58 2.60 -5.78
CA VAL A 87 -5.29 2.59 -6.50
C VAL A 87 -5.21 1.35 -7.38
N GLU A 88 -4.45 1.43 -8.46
CA GLU A 88 -4.22 0.28 -9.33
C GLU A 88 -2.74 -0.08 -9.38
N HIS A 89 -2.42 -1.35 -9.14
CA HIS A 89 -1.09 -1.92 -9.25
C HIS A 89 -1.14 -3.30 -9.87
N LYS A 90 -0.24 -3.58 -10.81
CA LYS A 90 -0.19 -4.92 -11.46
C LYS A 90 -1.55 -5.35 -12.04
N ASN A 91 -2.28 -4.41 -12.66
CA ASN A 91 -3.64 -4.65 -13.17
C ASN A 91 -4.60 -5.21 -12.12
N ILE A 92 -4.43 -4.84 -10.87
CA ILE A 92 -5.32 -5.13 -9.74
C ILE A 92 -5.75 -3.80 -9.13
N LYS A 93 -7.06 -3.61 -8.98
CA LYS A 93 -7.63 -2.43 -8.35
C LYS A 93 -7.84 -2.66 -6.86
N PHE A 94 -7.23 -1.83 -6.05
CA PHE A 94 -7.30 -1.88 -4.59
C PHE A 94 -8.13 -0.70 -4.06
N LYS A 95 -9.23 -0.99 -3.39
CA LYS A 95 -9.91 -0.01 -2.54
C LYS A 95 -8.98 0.33 -1.37
N VAL A 96 -8.80 1.62 -1.13
CA VAL A 96 -8.02 2.14 -0.01
C VAL A 96 -8.80 3.21 0.74
N ASN A 97 -8.57 3.30 2.04
CA ASN A 97 -9.13 4.34 2.91
C ASN A 97 -8.26 4.46 4.16
N LYS A 98 -8.64 5.34 5.09
CA LYS A 98 -7.91 5.62 6.35
C LYS A 98 -7.60 4.41 7.25
N TYR A 99 -8.12 3.22 6.97
CA TYR A 99 -7.87 2.01 7.78
C TYR A 99 -6.76 1.14 7.21
N VAL A 100 -6.33 1.34 5.96
CA VAL A 100 -5.28 0.55 5.32
C VAL A 100 -4.18 1.44 4.79
N LEU A 101 -2.93 0.98 4.92
CA LEU A 101 -1.77 1.66 4.34
C LEU A 101 -1.95 1.81 2.82
N ILE A 102 -1.63 2.99 2.29
CA ILE A 102 -1.57 3.17 0.84
C ILE A 102 -0.46 2.27 0.28
N PRO A 103 -0.75 1.42 -0.72
CA PRO A 103 0.26 0.58 -1.36
C PRO A 103 1.53 1.33 -1.74
N ARG A 104 2.70 0.82 -1.32
CA ARG A 104 4.00 1.44 -1.58
C ARG A 104 4.74 0.75 -2.74
N PRO A 105 5.49 1.49 -3.55
CA PRO A 105 6.30 0.91 -4.63
C PRO A 105 7.24 -0.19 -4.15
N GLU A 106 7.91 -0.01 -3.00
CA GLU A 106 8.84 -0.96 -2.43
C GLU A 106 8.19 -2.31 -2.12
N THR A 107 6.93 -2.29 -1.66
CA THR A 107 6.15 -3.52 -1.41
C THR A 107 5.81 -4.25 -2.71
N ILE A 108 5.61 -3.51 -3.80
CA ILE A 108 5.40 -4.10 -5.14
C ILE A 108 6.70 -4.74 -5.62
N GLU A 109 7.85 -4.09 -5.40
CA GLU A 109 9.17 -4.65 -5.72
C GLU A 109 9.47 -5.93 -4.92
N LEU A 110 9.01 -6.00 -3.68
CA LEU A 110 9.07 -7.24 -2.88
C LEU A 110 8.25 -8.35 -3.55
N CYS A 111 7.03 -8.05 -4.00
CA CYS A 111 6.21 -9.00 -4.75
C CYS A 111 6.90 -9.45 -6.04
N ASP A 112 7.51 -8.54 -6.81
CA ASP A 112 8.25 -8.87 -8.02
C ASP A 112 9.45 -9.77 -7.75
N TRP A 113 10.18 -9.52 -6.68
CA TRP A 113 11.27 -10.38 -6.26
C TRP A 113 10.81 -11.81 -5.91
N ILE A 114 9.67 -11.92 -5.23
CA ILE A 114 9.05 -13.20 -4.90
C ILE A 114 8.65 -13.94 -6.18
N ILE A 115 7.90 -13.28 -7.07
CA ILE A 115 7.42 -13.85 -8.33
C ILE A 115 8.58 -14.32 -9.21
N PHE A 116 9.67 -13.54 -9.29
CA PHE A 116 10.87 -13.93 -10.04
C PHE A 116 11.52 -15.20 -9.50
N ASN A 117 11.55 -15.39 -8.17
CA ASN A 117 12.18 -16.56 -7.54
C ASN A 117 11.22 -17.76 -7.42
N GLN A 118 9.91 -17.54 -7.40
CA GLN A 118 8.89 -18.57 -7.16
C GLN A 118 8.11 -18.88 -8.44
N LYS A 119 8.54 -19.91 -9.17
CA LYS A 119 7.92 -20.30 -10.45
C LYS A 119 6.92 -21.45 -10.34
N LYS A 120 6.81 -22.09 -9.18
CA LYS A 120 5.93 -23.24 -8.95
C LYS A 120 4.80 -22.86 -8.02
N LYS A 121 3.63 -23.52 -8.17
CA LYS A 121 2.55 -23.39 -7.20
C LYS A 121 3.07 -23.67 -5.79
N CYS A 122 2.61 -22.89 -4.82
CA CYS A 122 3.05 -23.00 -3.43
C CYS A 122 1.95 -22.54 -2.48
N LYS A 123 2.06 -22.94 -1.21
CA LYS A 123 1.22 -22.43 -0.14
C LYS A 123 1.90 -21.22 0.47
N ILE A 124 1.24 -20.06 0.37
CA ILE A 124 1.77 -18.74 0.74
C ILE A 124 1.00 -18.21 1.95
N LEU A 125 1.70 -17.56 2.87
CA LEU A 125 1.13 -16.79 3.96
C LEU A 125 1.61 -15.34 3.89
N ASP A 126 0.68 -14.39 3.79
CA ASP A 126 0.90 -12.96 3.94
C ASP A 126 0.48 -12.53 5.34
N ILE A 127 1.43 -12.06 6.17
CA ILE A 127 1.21 -11.64 7.55
C ILE A 127 1.13 -10.11 7.61
N GLY A 128 0.03 -9.57 8.13
CA GLY A 128 -0.25 -8.14 8.12
C GLY A 128 -0.69 -7.67 6.73
N THR A 129 -1.68 -8.35 6.15
CA THR A 129 -2.05 -8.20 4.74
C THR A 129 -2.55 -6.81 4.35
N GLY A 130 -3.03 -6.01 5.30
CA GLY A 130 -3.52 -4.65 5.02
C GLY A 130 -4.63 -4.63 3.97
N SER A 131 -4.42 -3.90 2.89
CA SER A 131 -5.35 -3.86 1.75
C SER A 131 -5.44 -5.17 0.94
N GLY A 132 -4.64 -6.17 1.27
CA GLY A 132 -4.49 -7.40 0.50
C GLY A 132 -3.45 -7.32 -0.61
N LEU A 133 -2.64 -6.24 -0.66
CA LEU A 133 -1.73 -5.97 -1.77
C LEU A 133 -0.85 -7.16 -2.11
N ILE A 134 -0.06 -7.66 -1.15
CA ILE A 134 0.87 -8.77 -1.35
C ILE A 134 0.11 -10.04 -1.71
N ALA A 135 -0.90 -10.41 -0.92
CA ALA A 135 -1.67 -11.63 -1.12
C ALA A 135 -2.30 -11.70 -2.52
N LEU A 136 -2.96 -10.62 -2.98
CA LEU A 136 -3.63 -10.59 -4.27
C LEU A 136 -2.64 -10.63 -5.44
N ILE A 137 -1.54 -9.87 -5.35
CA ILE A 137 -0.49 -9.89 -6.38
C ILE A 137 0.11 -11.30 -6.49
N LEU A 138 0.52 -11.91 -5.38
CA LEU A 138 1.13 -13.25 -5.41
C LEU A 138 0.14 -14.30 -5.92
N LYS A 139 -1.12 -14.25 -5.52
CA LYS A 139 -2.16 -15.18 -6.03
C LYS A 139 -2.35 -15.05 -7.53
N LYS A 140 -2.35 -13.83 -8.05
CA LYS A 140 -2.54 -13.56 -9.48
C LYS A 140 -1.35 -14.05 -10.33
N TYR A 141 -0.13 -13.83 -9.85
CA TYR A 141 1.08 -14.06 -10.66
C TYR A 141 1.80 -15.37 -10.37
N ILE A 142 1.48 -16.08 -9.27
CA ILE A 142 2.00 -17.45 -8.99
C ILE A 142 0.85 -18.44 -9.17
N THR A 143 0.64 -18.85 -10.41
CA THR A 143 -0.51 -19.68 -10.81
C THR A 143 -0.61 -20.98 -10.00
N GLY A 144 -1.83 -21.32 -9.58
CA GLY A 144 -2.14 -22.52 -8.81
C GLY A 144 -1.75 -22.45 -7.33
N SER A 145 -1.21 -21.33 -6.84
CA SER A 145 -0.87 -21.15 -5.43
C SER A 145 -2.12 -21.02 -4.54
N ILE A 146 -1.99 -21.49 -3.30
CA ILE A 146 -2.97 -21.30 -2.23
C ILE A 146 -2.44 -20.19 -1.34
N VAL A 147 -3.16 -19.07 -1.27
CA VAL A 147 -2.72 -17.90 -0.50
C VAL A 147 -3.59 -17.71 0.73
N HIS A 148 -2.95 -17.63 1.87
CA HIS A 148 -3.51 -17.24 3.14
C HIS A 148 -3.08 -15.80 3.46
N ALA A 149 -4.00 -15.00 4.00
CA ALA A 149 -3.74 -13.61 4.35
C ALA A 149 -4.27 -13.32 5.75
N TRP A 150 -3.38 -12.87 6.62
CA TRP A 150 -3.69 -12.59 8.01
C TRP A 150 -3.59 -11.12 8.34
N ASP A 151 -4.50 -10.64 9.18
CA ASP A 151 -4.42 -9.34 9.82
C ASP A 151 -5.10 -9.41 11.20
N LYS A 152 -4.66 -8.57 12.14
CA LYS A 152 -5.27 -8.51 13.48
C LYS A 152 -6.65 -7.84 13.48
N SER A 153 -6.94 -7.01 12.49
CA SER A 153 -8.14 -6.17 12.42
C SER A 153 -9.21 -6.74 11.50
N PRO A 154 -10.43 -7.03 12.00
CA PRO A 154 -11.54 -7.44 11.16
C PRO A 154 -11.97 -6.37 10.15
N VAL A 155 -11.79 -5.07 10.48
CA VAL A 155 -12.10 -3.95 9.58
C VAL A 155 -11.15 -3.95 8.39
N ILE A 156 -9.86 -4.17 8.63
CA ILE A 156 -8.84 -4.27 7.57
C ILE A 156 -9.13 -5.48 6.68
N LEU A 157 -9.39 -6.65 7.27
CA LEU A 157 -9.71 -7.86 6.51
C LEU A 157 -11.00 -7.72 5.68
N LYS A 158 -11.96 -6.92 6.12
CA LYS A 158 -13.14 -6.61 5.30
C LYS A 158 -12.73 -5.89 4.01
N ILE A 159 -11.83 -4.90 4.08
CA ILE A 159 -11.32 -4.18 2.90
C ILE A 159 -10.53 -5.11 1.98
N ALA A 160 -9.64 -5.96 2.54
CA ALA A 160 -8.89 -6.94 1.76
C ALA A 160 -9.81 -7.95 1.05
N LYS A 161 -10.88 -8.41 1.70
CA LYS A 161 -11.91 -9.27 1.10
C LYS A 161 -12.66 -8.56 -0.03
N GLU A 162 -13.06 -7.29 0.15
CA GLU A 162 -13.69 -6.48 -0.90
C GLU A 162 -12.75 -6.34 -2.11
N ASN A 163 -11.44 -6.14 -1.87
CA ASN A 163 -10.44 -6.09 -2.94
C ASN A 163 -10.30 -7.42 -3.67
N ALA A 164 -10.27 -8.53 -2.96
CA ALA A 164 -10.21 -9.87 -3.53
C ALA A 164 -11.44 -10.15 -4.42
N LEU A 165 -12.64 -9.87 -3.91
CA LEU A 165 -13.89 -10.03 -4.66
C LEU A 165 -13.93 -9.16 -5.92
N LYS A 166 -13.57 -7.87 -5.81
CA LYS A 166 -13.54 -6.92 -6.93
C LYS A 166 -12.66 -7.39 -8.10
N ASN A 167 -11.59 -8.12 -7.79
CA ASN A 167 -10.62 -8.60 -8.77
C ASN A 167 -10.81 -10.09 -9.13
N ASN A 168 -11.84 -10.76 -8.62
CA ASN A 168 -12.08 -12.20 -8.80
C ASN A 168 -10.87 -13.06 -8.37
N ILE A 169 -10.24 -12.72 -7.25
CA ILE A 169 -9.06 -13.41 -6.70
C ILE A 169 -9.46 -14.10 -5.39
N GLU A 170 -9.26 -15.41 -5.31
CA GLU A 170 -9.59 -16.20 -4.13
C GLU A 170 -8.42 -16.21 -3.12
N ILE A 171 -8.68 -15.78 -1.87
CA ILE A 171 -7.70 -15.71 -0.78
C ILE A 171 -8.34 -16.27 0.50
N ASN A 172 -7.58 -17.02 1.30
CA ASN A 172 -7.98 -17.52 2.60
C ASN A 172 -7.66 -16.49 3.70
N PHE A 173 -8.63 -15.68 4.08
CA PHE A 173 -8.47 -14.65 5.09
C PHE A 173 -8.70 -15.16 6.51
N LYS A 174 -7.83 -14.78 7.46
CA LYS A 174 -7.99 -15.12 8.88
C LYS A 174 -7.59 -13.95 9.78
N ILE A 175 -8.37 -13.73 10.85
CA ILE A 175 -8.02 -12.76 11.90
C ILE A 175 -6.96 -13.41 12.78
N VAL A 176 -5.74 -12.85 12.76
CA VAL A 176 -4.60 -13.31 13.56
C VAL A 176 -3.77 -12.11 13.98
N ASP A 177 -3.49 -12.02 15.27
CA ASP A 177 -2.51 -11.08 15.80
C ASP A 177 -1.18 -11.80 16.01
N ILE A 178 -0.20 -11.51 15.16
CA ILE A 178 1.11 -12.15 15.19
C ILE A 178 1.91 -11.83 16.47
N LEU A 179 1.57 -10.76 17.16
CA LEU A 179 2.22 -10.42 18.43
C LEU A 179 1.80 -11.33 19.58
N LYS A 180 0.67 -12.03 19.44
CA LYS A 180 0.21 -13.06 20.40
C LYS A 180 0.89 -14.41 20.13
N ASN A 181 0.67 -15.35 21.05
CA ASN A 181 1.14 -16.72 20.84
C ASN A 181 0.24 -17.44 19.81
N VAL A 182 0.71 -17.51 18.58
CA VAL A 182 0.00 -18.15 17.47
C VAL A 182 0.45 -19.61 17.37
N LYS A 183 -0.50 -20.55 17.51
CA LYS A 183 -0.22 -21.97 17.28
C LYS A 183 -0.01 -22.22 15.79
N VAL A 184 1.01 -23.01 15.46
CA VAL A 184 1.27 -23.45 14.10
C VAL A 184 0.37 -24.66 13.81
N ASN A 185 -0.67 -24.41 12.99
CA ASN A 185 -1.60 -25.45 12.53
C ASN A 185 -1.39 -25.84 11.07
N ASP A 186 -0.69 -24.98 10.33
CA ASP A 186 -0.45 -25.09 8.90
C ASP A 186 1.03 -24.92 8.59
N LYS A 187 1.48 -25.56 7.52
CA LYS A 187 2.80 -25.36 6.96
C LYS A 187 2.71 -24.60 5.64
N PHE A 188 3.72 -23.77 5.37
CA PHE A 188 3.79 -22.91 4.19
C PHE A 188 5.11 -23.08 3.46
N ASP A 189 5.08 -22.91 2.15
CA ASP A 189 6.29 -22.92 1.33
C ASP A 189 6.93 -21.53 1.28
N LEU A 190 6.09 -20.49 1.49
CA LEU A 190 6.50 -19.11 1.50
C LEU A 190 5.70 -18.33 2.55
N ILE A 191 6.42 -17.56 3.37
CA ILE A 191 5.83 -16.57 4.27
C ILE A 191 6.37 -15.20 3.86
N VAL A 192 5.49 -14.20 3.81
CA VAL A 192 5.86 -12.81 3.48
C VAL A 192 5.19 -11.84 4.43
N SER A 193 5.85 -10.73 4.71
CA SER A 193 5.26 -9.64 5.49
C SER A 193 5.92 -8.30 5.16
N ASN A 194 5.09 -7.25 5.14
CA ASN A 194 5.51 -5.87 5.32
C ASN A 194 4.95 -5.40 6.67
N PRO A 195 5.64 -5.65 7.79
CA PRO A 195 5.14 -5.28 9.11
C PRO A 195 5.38 -3.80 9.41
N PRO A 196 4.69 -3.19 10.37
CA PRO A 196 5.05 -1.89 10.92
C PRO A 196 6.50 -1.90 11.41
N TYR A 197 7.27 -0.87 11.06
CA TYR A 197 8.70 -0.83 11.37
C TYR A 197 9.23 0.55 11.78
N VAL A 198 8.40 1.58 11.78
CA VAL A 198 8.81 2.93 12.16
C VAL A 198 8.67 3.13 13.66
N ASP A 199 9.71 3.69 14.29
CA ASP A 199 9.64 4.09 15.68
C ASP A 199 8.82 5.38 15.84
N LYS A 200 8.06 5.51 16.93
CA LYS A 200 7.30 6.73 17.20
C LYS A 200 8.18 7.97 17.33
N SER A 201 9.43 7.83 17.78
CA SER A 201 10.40 8.92 17.83
C SER A 201 10.79 9.47 16.45
N GLU A 202 10.60 8.66 15.39
CA GLU A 202 10.89 9.05 14.01
C GLU A 202 9.72 9.83 13.36
N MET A 203 8.58 9.97 14.05
CA MET A 203 7.35 10.61 13.52
C MET A 203 7.61 12.02 12.98
N GLN A 204 8.49 12.78 13.62
CA GLN A 204 8.85 14.15 13.20
C GLN A 204 9.58 14.21 11.84
N PHE A 205 10.12 13.10 11.36
CA PHE A 205 10.83 13.02 10.07
C PHE A 205 9.96 12.46 8.96
N ILE A 206 8.71 12.10 9.26
CA ILE A 206 7.75 11.55 8.29
C ILE A 206 6.87 12.68 7.76
N ASP A 207 6.48 12.60 6.49
CA ASP A 207 5.56 13.55 5.90
C ASP A 207 4.27 13.70 6.73
N GLU A 208 3.89 14.95 6.98
CA GLU A 208 2.73 15.30 7.81
C GLU A 208 1.44 14.63 7.32
N SER A 209 1.29 14.46 6.01
CA SER A 209 0.10 13.82 5.43
C SER A 209 0.01 12.33 5.80
N ILE A 210 1.15 11.64 5.86
CA ILE A 210 1.22 10.23 6.28
C ILE A 210 0.82 10.12 7.75
N VAL A 211 1.44 10.94 8.61
CA VAL A 211 1.14 10.94 10.04
C VAL A 211 -0.32 11.27 10.33
N LYS A 212 -0.92 12.19 9.56
CA LYS A 212 -2.27 12.69 9.80
C LYS A 212 -3.37 11.77 9.27
N TYR A 213 -3.15 11.09 8.16
CA TYR A 213 -4.22 10.41 7.43
C TYR A 213 -4.07 8.90 7.35
N GLU A 214 -2.85 8.36 7.39
CA GLU A 214 -2.64 6.92 7.30
C GLU A 214 -2.72 6.24 8.66
N PRO A 215 -3.09 4.94 8.71
CA PRO A 215 -3.30 4.27 9.99
C PRO A 215 -1.97 4.07 10.73
N HIS A 216 -1.83 4.67 11.90
CA HIS A 216 -0.63 4.56 12.74
C HIS A 216 -0.24 3.12 13.04
N SER A 217 -1.21 2.23 13.20
CA SER A 217 -0.97 0.80 13.47
C SER A 217 -0.33 0.04 12.31
N ALA A 218 -0.33 0.61 11.10
CA ALA A 218 0.35 0.03 9.93
C ALA A 218 1.75 0.61 9.71
N ILE A 219 2.09 1.70 10.40
CA ILE A 219 3.35 2.45 10.23
C ILE A 219 4.24 2.30 11.45
N PHE A 220 3.68 2.61 12.63
CA PHE A 220 4.44 2.74 13.86
C PHE A 220 4.39 1.46 14.70
N VAL A 221 5.56 1.13 15.28
CA VAL A 221 5.67 0.09 16.29
C VAL A 221 5.27 0.67 17.65
N GLU A 222 4.44 -0.05 18.39
CA GLU A 222 4.09 0.30 19.76
C GLU A 222 5.08 -0.33 20.75
N GLY A 223 5.42 0.43 21.79
CA GLY A 223 6.38 0.01 22.83
C GLY A 223 7.83 0.33 22.47
N ASN A 224 8.77 -0.21 23.26
CA ASN A 224 10.20 0.13 23.20
C ASN A 224 11.02 -0.83 22.29
N ASP A 225 10.42 -1.87 21.75
CA ASP A 225 11.10 -2.84 20.89
C ASP A 225 10.65 -2.69 19.44
N ASN A 226 11.35 -1.87 18.70
CA ASN A 226 11.07 -1.61 17.28
C ASN A 226 11.34 -2.80 16.34
N LEU A 227 11.83 -3.92 16.89
CA LEU A 227 12.05 -5.18 16.18
C LEU A 227 11.00 -6.25 16.54
N ILE A 228 10.02 -5.93 17.38
CA ILE A 228 9.08 -6.91 17.93
C ILE A 228 8.32 -7.70 16.84
N PHE A 229 7.86 -7.03 15.79
CA PHE A 229 7.17 -7.71 14.68
C PHE A 229 8.11 -8.67 13.97
N TYR A 230 9.34 -8.26 13.66
CA TYR A 230 10.31 -9.14 13.02
C TYR A 230 10.63 -10.36 13.88
N LYS A 231 10.85 -10.17 15.18
CA LYS A 231 11.11 -11.28 16.13
C LYS A 231 9.97 -12.28 16.12
N LYS A 232 8.73 -11.80 16.21
CA LYS A 232 7.53 -12.66 16.23
C LYS A 232 7.28 -13.37 14.91
N ILE A 233 7.43 -12.67 13.79
CA ILE A 233 7.27 -13.25 12.46
C ILE A 233 8.35 -14.31 12.19
N ILE A 234 9.62 -14.02 12.51
CA ILE A 234 10.71 -14.95 12.33
C ILE A 234 10.53 -16.20 13.20
N GLN A 235 10.15 -16.00 14.48
CA GLN A 235 9.88 -17.12 15.39
C GLN A 235 8.74 -18.00 14.87
N TYR A 236 7.60 -17.41 14.47
CA TYR A 236 6.49 -18.15 13.88
C TYR A 236 6.91 -18.86 12.60
N SER A 237 7.63 -18.18 11.71
CA SER A 237 8.05 -18.73 10.42
C SER A 237 8.98 -19.92 10.54
N LYS A 238 9.84 -19.95 11.57
CA LYS A 238 10.73 -21.07 11.85
C LYS A 238 9.96 -22.38 11.98
N ASP A 239 8.82 -22.33 12.68
CA ASP A 239 7.99 -23.51 12.91
C ASP A 239 6.94 -23.75 11.81
N ALA A 240 6.53 -22.70 11.09
CA ALA A 240 5.45 -22.73 10.10
C ALA A 240 5.92 -22.97 8.65
N LEU A 241 7.20 -22.81 8.36
CA LEU A 241 7.73 -23.11 7.03
C LEU A 241 7.95 -24.62 6.82
N ASN A 242 7.70 -25.06 5.60
CA ASN A 242 8.12 -26.37 5.12
C ASN A 242 9.65 -26.44 5.03
N SER A 243 10.23 -27.66 4.94
CA SER A 243 11.64 -27.84 4.60
C SER A 243 11.95 -27.11 3.28
N ASN A 244 13.01 -26.28 3.27
CA ASN A 244 13.35 -25.36 2.19
C ASN A 244 12.34 -24.22 1.95
N GLY A 245 11.41 -24.02 2.86
CA GLY A 245 10.48 -22.86 2.83
C GLY A 245 11.23 -21.55 2.97
N THR A 246 10.63 -20.48 2.47
CA THR A 246 11.28 -19.16 2.38
C THR A 246 10.48 -18.10 3.07
N LEU A 247 11.16 -17.28 3.88
CA LEU A 247 10.62 -16.05 4.48
C LEU A 247 11.11 -14.83 3.69
N TYR A 248 10.19 -13.92 3.37
CA TYR A 248 10.46 -12.61 2.81
C TYR A 248 9.92 -11.51 3.71
N LEU A 249 10.73 -10.47 3.96
CA LEU A 249 10.32 -9.33 4.77
C LEU A 249 10.69 -8.03 4.08
N GLU A 250 9.78 -7.05 4.14
CA GLU A 250 10.13 -5.64 3.96
C GLU A 250 10.69 -5.11 5.28
N CYS A 251 11.73 -4.27 5.20
CA CYS A 251 12.46 -3.82 6.38
C CYS A 251 12.73 -2.31 6.33
N HIS A 252 12.81 -1.70 7.51
CA HIS A 252 13.40 -0.38 7.65
C HIS A 252 14.89 -0.42 7.27
N ILE A 253 15.36 0.61 6.58
CA ILE A 253 16.73 0.67 6.05
C ILE A 253 17.79 0.49 7.17
N ASP A 254 17.62 1.14 8.31
CA ASP A 254 18.56 1.11 9.41
C ASP A 254 18.46 -0.18 10.25
N ARG A 255 17.37 -0.95 10.10
CA ARG A 255 17.12 -2.13 10.93
C ARG A 255 17.39 -3.45 10.21
N ILE A 256 17.64 -3.43 8.91
CA ILE A 256 17.78 -4.65 8.10
C ILE A 256 18.94 -5.55 8.58
N ASN A 257 20.03 -4.96 9.08
CA ASN A 257 21.16 -5.72 9.63
C ASN A 257 20.79 -6.41 10.95
N PHE A 258 19.97 -5.77 11.79
CA PHE A 258 19.46 -6.40 13.02
C PHE A 258 18.53 -7.56 12.68
N VAL A 259 17.64 -7.38 11.70
CA VAL A 259 16.76 -8.45 11.20
C VAL A 259 17.57 -9.62 10.65
N LYS A 260 18.64 -9.34 9.87
CA LYS A 260 19.58 -10.37 9.40
C LYS A 260 20.20 -11.18 10.54
N ASN A 261 20.58 -10.51 11.64
CA ASN A 261 21.15 -11.19 12.80
C ASN A 261 20.09 -12.05 13.52
N ILE A 262 18.85 -11.58 13.66
CA ILE A 262 17.74 -12.34 14.25
C ILE A 262 17.49 -13.62 13.42
N LEU A 263 17.50 -13.52 12.09
CA LEU A 263 17.35 -14.66 11.19
C LEU A 263 18.46 -15.69 11.42
N LYS A 264 19.73 -15.25 11.51
CA LYS A 264 20.88 -16.15 11.78
C LYS A 264 20.73 -16.89 13.12
N ILE A 265 20.37 -16.16 14.20
CA ILE A 265 20.16 -16.74 15.54
C ILE A 265 19.03 -17.78 15.51
N ASN A 266 18.03 -17.61 14.66
CA ASN A 266 16.94 -18.58 14.47
C ASN A 266 17.22 -19.66 13.44
N ASN A 267 18.49 -19.85 13.03
CA ASN A 267 18.97 -20.88 12.10
C ASN A 267 18.46 -20.77 10.66
N PHE A 268 18.00 -19.59 10.24
CA PHE A 268 17.71 -19.33 8.82
C PHE A 268 19.01 -19.24 8.00
N LYS A 269 18.97 -19.79 6.79
CA LYS A 269 20.09 -19.89 5.86
C LYS A 269 19.82 -19.08 4.58
N ASN A 270 20.82 -19.01 3.71
CA ASN A 270 20.70 -18.37 2.39
C ASN A 270 20.12 -16.96 2.47
N ILE A 271 20.50 -16.19 3.51
CA ILE A 271 20.00 -14.84 3.75
C ILE A 271 20.51 -13.92 2.66
N LYS A 272 19.58 -13.29 1.92
CA LYS A 272 19.86 -12.31 0.86
C LYS A 272 19.13 -11.02 1.17
N ILE A 273 19.83 -9.91 1.00
CA ILE A 273 19.27 -8.56 1.06
C ILE A 273 19.15 -8.04 -0.37
N LYS A 274 18.02 -7.38 -0.67
CA LYS A 274 17.80 -6.69 -1.95
C LYS A 274 17.53 -5.21 -1.68
N GLU A 275 18.07 -4.37 -2.54
CA GLU A 275 17.83 -2.94 -2.58
C GLU A 275 16.58 -2.62 -3.39
N ASP A 276 15.92 -1.51 -3.05
CA ASP A 276 14.84 -0.92 -3.83
C ASP A 276 15.40 -0.18 -5.06
N LEU A 277 14.54 0.35 -5.93
CA LEU A 277 14.94 1.11 -7.12
C LEU A 277 15.75 2.38 -6.79
N PHE A 278 15.76 2.83 -5.55
CA PHE A 278 16.56 3.96 -5.07
C PHE A 278 17.87 3.53 -4.41
N GLY A 279 18.27 2.25 -4.50
CA GLY A 279 19.48 1.72 -3.90
C GLY A 279 19.44 1.53 -2.39
N ARG A 280 18.26 1.59 -1.76
CA ARG A 280 18.10 1.43 -0.31
C ARG A 280 17.81 -0.02 0.03
N LYS A 281 18.51 -0.57 1.02
CA LYS A 281 18.29 -1.94 1.52
C LYS A 281 16.94 -2.05 2.20
N ARG A 282 15.94 -2.61 1.51
CA ARG A 282 14.54 -2.65 1.95
C ARG A 282 13.97 -4.05 2.09
N MET A 283 14.56 -5.04 1.46
CA MET A 283 13.97 -6.38 1.40
C MET A 283 14.98 -7.42 1.85
N ILE A 284 14.54 -8.40 2.62
CA ILE A 284 15.36 -9.53 3.05
C ILE A 284 14.62 -10.84 2.78
N LYS A 285 15.37 -11.84 2.32
CA LYS A 285 14.93 -13.21 2.07
C LYS A 285 15.79 -14.15 2.87
N ALA A 286 15.19 -15.20 3.45
CA ALA A 286 15.91 -16.25 4.15
C ALA A 286 15.17 -17.60 3.99
N CYS A 287 15.91 -18.71 4.03
CA CYS A 287 15.35 -20.06 3.95
C CYS A 287 15.56 -20.82 5.27
N ILE A 288 14.68 -21.77 5.56
CA ILE A 288 14.82 -22.71 6.68
C ILE A 288 15.76 -23.86 6.28
#